data_9c6494c54e0a0c6ef18ed67e679f8ecc
#
_entry.id   9c6494c54e0a0c6ef18ed67e679f8ecc
#
_cell.length_a   1.000
_cell.length_b   1.000
_cell.length_c   1.000
_cell.angle_alpha   90.00
_cell.angle_beta   90.00
_cell.angle_gamma   90.00
#
_symmetry.space_group_name_H-M   'P 1'
#
loop_
_entity.id
_entity.type
_entity.pdbx_description
1 polymer ?
#
loop_
_entity_poly.entity_id
_entity_poly.type
_entity_poly.pdbx_seq_one_letter_code
_entity_poly.pdbx_strand_id
1 'polypeptide(L)'
;DNGGVTVMGNQLFVVGGNQDGHPSSSLLRLDMVKNNKWIYEKQMPGYPRVQPVCAASNGTIYVWGGFYENSDSSVVFTSGLSYDLFAQRWTSLTSPKNLQGKELTLTGATAMIVNSSPTTSRVVCAGGVNQEIFLDAISGKYSLVEKENYLKKAISWYRFNDCLLVYDLKTEQWNSPIAESHLLARAGAQVALHGNSLYYVGGELKPGLRSAGIVRVDLITK
;
A
#
# COMPACT_ATOMS: atom_id res chain seq x y z
N ASP A 1 14.42 3.15 4.42
CA ASP A 1 13.63 3.69 3.29
C ASP A 1 12.53 2.70 2.87
N ASN A 2 11.63 3.12 1.95
CA ASN A 2 10.57 2.27 1.37
C ASN A 2 9.60 1.62 2.39
N GLY A 3 9.48 2.17 3.59
CA GLY A 3 8.46 1.77 4.56
C GLY A 3 7.10 2.39 4.26
N GLY A 4 6.03 1.73 4.69
CA GLY A 4 4.71 2.34 4.77
C GLY A 4 4.67 3.34 5.92
N VAL A 5 4.04 4.51 5.70
CA VAL A 5 3.96 5.58 6.70
C VAL A 5 2.51 5.96 6.93
N THR A 6 2.11 6.11 8.18
CA THR A 6 0.76 6.58 8.55
C THR A 6 0.79 7.37 9.86
N VAL A 7 -0.24 8.18 10.07
CA VAL A 7 -0.38 9.00 11.28
C VAL A 7 -1.72 8.72 11.93
N MET A 8 -1.75 8.65 13.25
CA MET A 8 -2.96 8.56 14.05
C MET A 8 -2.84 9.47 15.28
N GLY A 9 -3.62 10.54 15.31
CA GLY A 9 -3.47 11.59 16.31
C GLY A 9 -2.07 12.22 16.23
N ASN A 10 -1.37 12.24 17.35
CA ASN A 10 -0.01 12.74 17.44
C ASN A 10 1.09 11.66 17.26
N GLN A 11 0.72 10.51 16.76
CA GLN A 11 1.65 9.40 16.58
C GLN A 11 1.90 9.12 15.10
N LEU A 12 3.17 9.06 14.73
CA LEU A 12 3.66 8.65 13.43
C LEU A 12 4.09 7.19 13.50
N PHE A 13 3.67 6.40 12.52
CA PHE A 13 4.04 4.99 12.39
C PHE A 13 4.79 4.76 11.09
N VAL A 14 5.85 3.95 11.18
CA VAL A 14 6.60 3.46 10.01
C VAL A 14 6.62 1.94 10.06
N VAL A 15 6.23 1.31 8.97
CA VAL A 15 6.04 -0.15 8.89
C VAL A 15 6.90 -0.72 7.77
N GLY A 16 7.70 -1.72 8.07
CA GLY A 16 8.52 -2.41 7.08
C GLY A 16 9.57 -1.51 6.42
N GLY A 17 9.72 -1.67 5.12
CA GLY A 17 10.75 -0.99 4.32
C GLY A 17 12.11 -1.66 4.41
N ASN A 18 13.16 -0.89 4.15
CA ASN A 18 14.53 -1.30 4.32
C ASN A 18 15.19 -0.56 5.49
N GLN A 19 15.91 -1.30 6.30
CA GLN A 19 16.78 -0.80 7.36
C GLN A 19 18.20 -1.27 7.07
N ASP A 20 19.14 -0.32 6.99
CA ASP A 20 20.55 -0.60 6.67
C ASP A 20 20.73 -1.45 5.38
N GLY A 21 19.90 -1.17 4.36
CA GLY A 21 19.93 -1.86 3.07
C GLY A 21 19.23 -3.23 3.04
N HIS A 22 18.63 -3.68 4.15
CA HIS A 22 17.96 -4.97 4.26
C HIS A 22 16.46 -4.83 4.51
N PRO A 23 15.61 -5.70 3.94
CA PRO A 23 14.18 -5.74 4.23
C PRO A 23 13.91 -5.89 5.73
N SER A 24 12.97 -5.11 6.26
CA SER A 24 12.65 -5.04 7.68
C SER A 24 11.21 -5.44 7.98
N SER A 25 10.99 -6.10 9.11
CA SER A 25 9.66 -6.39 9.69
C SER A 25 9.29 -5.40 10.79
N SER A 26 10.02 -4.31 10.95
CA SER A 26 9.83 -3.36 12.04
C SER A 26 8.51 -2.62 11.94
N LEU A 27 7.88 -2.40 13.09
CA LEU A 27 6.87 -1.38 13.31
C LEU A 27 7.45 -0.37 14.27
N LEU A 28 7.62 0.86 13.81
CA LEU A 28 8.16 1.98 14.58
C LEU A 28 7.05 2.96 14.88
N ARG A 29 7.02 3.50 16.08
CA ARG A 29 6.13 4.55 16.52
C ARG A 29 6.90 5.73 17.07
N LEU A 30 6.51 6.93 16.68
CA LEU A 30 7.03 8.19 17.21
C LEU A 30 5.88 9.01 17.79
N ASP A 31 5.95 9.39 19.06
CA ASP A 31 5.07 10.43 19.63
C ASP A 31 5.66 11.80 19.30
N MET A 32 5.01 12.52 18.38
CA MET A 32 5.49 13.80 17.87
C MET A 32 5.40 14.94 18.88
N VAL A 33 4.73 14.75 20.01
CA VAL A 33 4.52 15.80 21.03
C VAL A 33 5.32 15.53 22.29
N LYS A 34 5.32 14.28 22.78
CA LYS A 34 5.84 13.98 24.13
C LYS A 34 7.32 13.69 24.23
N ASN A 35 7.88 12.88 23.36
CA ASN A 35 9.21 12.32 23.58
C ASN A 35 10.18 12.47 22.42
N ASN A 36 9.69 12.71 21.22
CA ASN A 36 10.49 12.76 20.00
C ASN A 36 11.49 11.58 19.85
N LYS A 37 11.10 10.41 20.41
CA LYS A 37 11.89 9.17 20.38
C LYS A 37 11.12 8.07 19.71
N TRP A 38 11.81 7.32 18.85
CA TRP A 38 11.26 6.14 18.21
C TRP A 38 11.12 4.99 19.21
N ILE A 39 9.97 4.34 19.16
CA ILE A 39 9.63 3.15 19.92
C ILE A 39 9.47 2.00 18.94
N TYR A 40 10.13 0.88 19.20
CA TYR A 40 9.92 -0.35 18.46
C TYR A 40 8.73 -1.07 19.07
N GLU A 41 7.70 -1.26 18.26
CA GLU A 41 6.57 -2.12 18.55
C GLU A 41 6.89 -3.57 18.17
N LYS A 42 5.95 -4.49 18.41
CA LYS A 42 6.12 -5.89 18.02
C LYS A 42 6.26 -6.03 16.50
N GLN A 43 7.30 -6.69 16.05
CA GLN A 43 7.59 -6.91 14.63
C GLN A 43 6.44 -7.63 13.91
N MET A 44 6.28 -7.32 12.62
CA MET A 44 5.37 -8.07 11.73
C MET A 44 5.78 -9.54 11.67
N PRO A 45 4.81 -10.47 11.70
CA PRO A 45 5.09 -11.89 11.50
C PRO A 45 5.36 -12.21 10.03
N GLY A 46 6.12 -13.26 9.79
CA GLY A 46 6.49 -13.74 8.45
C GLY A 46 7.63 -12.96 7.82
N TYR A 47 7.65 -12.91 6.49
CA TYR A 47 8.68 -12.18 5.77
C TYR A 47 8.53 -10.66 5.93
N PRO A 48 9.65 -9.92 5.93
CA PRO A 48 9.66 -8.47 5.84
C PRO A 48 8.88 -7.95 4.64
N ARG A 49 8.40 -6.71 4.72
CA ARG A 49 7.65 -6.09 3.61
C ARG A 49 8.28 -4.75 3.23
N VAL A 50 8.75 -4.66 2.00
CA VAL A 50 9.24 -3.44 1.37
C VAL A 50 8.11 -2.83 0.54
N GLN A 51 7.91 -1.52 0.59
CA GLN A 51 6.82 -0.79 -0.06
C GLN A 51 5.40 -1.29 0.30
N PRO A 52 5.12 -1.65 1.56
CA PRO A 52 3.74 -1.92 1.94
C PRO A 52 2.96 -0.60 1.97
N VAL A 53 1.65 -0.69 1.79
CA VAL A 53 0.74 0.40 2.10
C VAL A 53 0.25 0.25 3.54
N CYS A 54 0.10 1.37 4.26
CA CYS A 54 -0.46 1.31 5.60
C CYS A 54 -1.43 2.45 5.88
N ALA A 55 -2.32 2.21 6.84
CA ALA A 55 -3.27 3.17 7.38
C ALA A 55 -3.43 2.91 8.88
N ALA A 56 -3.87 3.91 9.64
CA ALA A 56 -4.09 3.76 11.08
C ALA A 56 -5.41 4.39 11.50
N SER A 57 -6.17 3.69 12.33
CA SER A 57 -7.44 4.17 12.89
C SER A 57 -7.74 3.45 14.20
N ASN A 58 -8.29 4.16 15.19
CA ASN A 58 -8.81 3.60 16.43
C ASN A 58 -7.86 2.64 17.15
N GLY A 59 -6.57 2.97 17.24
CA GLY A 59 -5.58 2.14 17.91
C GLY A 59 -5.08 0.94 17.11
N THR A 60 -5.47 0.82 15.84
CA THR A 60 -5.06 -0.27 14.95
C THR A 60 -4.29 0.26 13.76
N ILE A 61 -3.17 -0.40 13.43
CA ILE A 61 -2.38 -0.17 12.23
C ILE A 61 -2.73 -1.27 11.22
N TYR A 62 -3.12 -0.89 10.02
CA TYR A 62 -3.46 -1.77 8.91
C TYR A 62 -2.36 -1.73 7.88
N VAL A 63 -1.93 -2.89 7.37
CA VAL A 63 -0.82 -3.03 6.42
C VAL A 63 -1.21 -4.00 5.32
N TRP A 64 -1.04 -3.64 4.04
CA TRP A 64 -1.25 -4.54 2.91
C TRP A 64 -0.13 -4.46 1.90
N GLY A 65 -0.01 -5.52 1.13
CA GLY A 65 0.96 -5.57 0.03
C GLY A 65 2.40 -5.56 0.53
N GLY A 66 3.26 -4.95 -0.25
CA GLY A 66 4.69 -4.99 -0.08
C GLY A 66 5.31 -6.21 -0.75
N PHE A 67 6.62 -6.23 -0.81
CA PHE A 67 7.38 -7.35 -1.36
C PHE A 67 8.58 -7.69 -0.47
N TYR A 68 9.08 -8.88 -0.64
CA TYR A 68 10.32 -9.36 -0.06
C TYR A 68 11.18 -9.97 -1.17
N GLU A 69 12.46 -9.70 -1.12
CA GLU A 69 13.45 -10.25 -2.03
C GLU A 69 14.76 -10.47 -1.29
N ASN A 70 15.36 -11.64 -1.49
CA ASN A 70 16.73 -11.96 -1.15
C ASN A 70 17.30 -12.91 -2.21
N SER A 71 18.52 -13.45 -2.00
CA SER A 71 19.20 -14.37 -2.93
C SER A 71 18.36 -15.62 -3.26
N ASP A 72 17.51 -16.07 -2.35
CA ASP A 72 16.89 -17.39 -2.42
C ASP A 72 15.38 -17.34 -2.66
N SER A 73 14.75 -16.20 -2.39
CA SER A 73 13.29 -16.07 -2.38
C SER A 73 12.82 -14.67 -2.76
N SER A 74 11.77 -14.63 -3.56
CA SER A 74 11.05 -13.40 -3.89
C SER A 74 9.54 -13.60 -3.69
N VAL A 75 8.90 -12.67 -3.00
CA VAL A 75 7.46 -12.71 -2.71
C VAL A 75 6.87 -11.31 -2.94
N VAL A 76 5.70 -11.25 -3.57
CA VAL A 76 4.88 -10.03 -3.65
C VAL A 76 3.55 -10.34 -2.96
N PHE A 77 3.28 -9.65 -1.85
CA PHE A 77 2.14 -9.95 -0.99
C PHE A 77 0.84 -9.34 -1.54
N THR A 78 -0.23 -10.12 -1.54
CA THR A 78 -1.62 -9.64 -1.70
C THR A 78 -2.29 -9.45 -0.35
N SER A 79 -1.91 -10.26 0.64
CA SER A 79 -2.49 -10.28 1.99
C SER A 79 -2.17 -9.04 2.81
N GLY A 80 -2.99 -8.81 3.83
CA GLY A 80 -2.78 -7.77 4.82
C GLY A 80 -2.54 -8.32 6.22
N LEU A 81 -2.16 -7.41 7.10
CA LEU A 81 -1.98 -7.59 8.54
C LEU A 81 -2.56 -6.37 9.27
N SER A 82 -3.16 -6.58 10.42
CA SER A 82 -3.49 -5.49 11.35
C SER A 82 -2.73 -5.67 12.66
N TYR A 83 -2.30 -4.57 13.25
CA TYR A 83 -1.67 -4.52 14.55
C TYR A 83 -2.52 -3.72 15.53
N ASP A 84 -3.01 -4.38 16.58
CA ASP A 84 -3.69 -3.73 17.68
C ASP A 84 -2.65 -3.22 18.68
N LEU A 85 -2.55 -1.90 18.83
CA LEU A 85 -1.59 -1.25 19.74
C LEU A 85 -1.84 -1.56 21.21
N PHE A 86 -3.09 -1.79 21.59
CA PHE A 86 -3.46 -2.08 22.98
C PHE A 86 -3.19 -3.54 23.31
N ALA A 87 -3.68 -4.47 22.47
CA ALA A 87 -3.45 -5.89 22.64
C ALA A 87 -2.05 -6.36 22.25
N GLN A 88 -1.25 -5.51 21.58
CA GLN A 88 0.07 -5.78 21.04
C GLN A 88 0.09 -7.07 20.19
N ARG A 89 -0.90 -7.21 19.33
CA ARG A 89 -1.12 -8.43 18.54
C ARG A 89 -1.36 -8.14 17.07
N TRP A 90 -0.69 -8.93 16.23
CA TRP A 90 -0.92 -8.99 14.79
C TRP A 90 -2.03 -9.97 14.45
N THR A 91 -2.86 -9.61 13.49
CA THR A 91 -3.95 -10.45 12.92
C THR A 91 -3.89 -10.37 11.40
N SER A 92 -4.17 -11.48 10.73
CA SER A 92 -4.21 -11.53 9.27
C SER A 92 -5.45 -10.86 8.72
N LEU A 93 -5.30 -10.14 7.60
CA LEU A 93 -6.38 -9.50 6.86
C LEU A 93 -6.49 -10.09 5.46
N THR A 94 -7.69 -10.02 4.90
CA THR A 94 -7.97 -10.47 3.53
C THR A 94 -7.29 -9.58 2.49
N SER A 95 -7.03 -10.16 1.31
CA SER A 95 -6.53 -9.45 0.13
C SER A 95 -7.65 -8.67 -0.58
N PRO A 96 -7.36 -7.49 -1.14
CA PRO A 96 -8.28 -6.85 -2.07
C PRO A 96 -8.39 -7.64 -3.37
N LYS A 97 -9.53 -7.51 -4.06
CA LYS A 97 -9.79 -8.19 -5.33
C LYS A 97 -10.25 -7.17 -6.39
N ASN A 98 -9.93 -7.44 -7.65
CA ASN A 98 -10.52 -6.72 -8.77
C ASN A 98 -11.96 -7.20 -9.06
N LEU A 99 -12.63 -6.58 -10.04
CA LEU A 99 -14.00 -6.96 -10.44
C LEU A 99 -14.13 -8.40 -10.92
N GLN A 100 -13.04 -9.01 -11.39
CA GLN A 100 -12.99 -10.41 -11.83
C GLN A 100 -12.70 -11.40 -10.68
N GLY A 101 -12.57 -10.90 -9.43
CA GLY A 101 -12.29 -11.70 -8.25
C GLY A 101 -10.83 -12.11 -8.08
N LYS A 102 -9.90 -11.62 -8.92
CA LYS A 102 -8.46 -11.86 -8.79
C LYS A 102 -7.91 -11.00 -7.67
N GLU A 103 -7.11 -11.60 -6.78
CA GLU A 103 -6.42 -10.86 -5.73
C GLU A 103 -5.42 -9.86 -6.30
N LEU A 104 -5.36 -8.69 -5.68
CA LEU A 104 -4.45 -7.60 -6.03
C LEU A 104 -3.42 -7.40 -4.93
N THR A 105 -2.18 -7.08 -5.33
CA THR A 105 -1.21 -6.54 -4.40
C THR A 105 -1.39 -5.02 -4.27
N LEU A 106 -1.18 -4.49 -3.07
CA LEU A 106 -1.07 -3.05 -2.83
C LEU A 106 0.39 -2.60 -2.70
N THR A 107 1.33 -3.39 -3.22
CA THR A 107 2.76 -2.99 -3.29
C THR A 107 2.92 -1.72 -4.10
N GLY A 108 3.50 -0.69 -3.49
CA GLY A 108 3.65 0.63 -4.12
C GLY A 108 2.33 1.40 -4.33
N ALA A 109 1.21 0.92 -3.79
CA ALA A 109 -0.04 1.67 -3.76
C ALA A 109 0.02 2.82 -2.74
N THR A 110 -1.03 3.60 -2.67
CA THR A 110 -1.24 4.60 -1.63
C THR A 110 -2.57 4.36 -0.92
N ALA A 111 -2.65 4.75 0.36
CA ALA A 111 -3.86 4.61 1.19
C ALA A 111 -4.14 5.86 1.99
N MET A 112 -5.43 6.11 2.24
CA MET A 112 -5.92 7.19 3.09
C MET A 112 -7.11 6.70 3.91
N ILE A 113 -7.17 7.12 5.19
CA ILE A 113 -8.39 6.97 5.99
C ILE A 113 -9.38 8.05 5.57
N VAL A 114 -10.59 7.62 5.25
CA VAL A 114 -11.73 8.49 4.95
C VAL A 114 -12.82 8.21 5.98
N ASN A 115 -13.21 9.24 6.70
CA ASN A 115 -14.30 9.18 7.67
C ASN A 115 -15.59 9.68 6.98
N SER A 116 -16.50 8.78 6.66
CA SER A 116 -17.79 9.12 6.08
C SER A 116 -18.83 9.53 7.12
N SER A 117 -18.59 9.20 8.39
CA SER A 117 -19.35 9.66 9.57
C SER A 117 -18.46 9.51 10.82
N PRO A 118 -18.85 10.03 11.99
CA PRO A 118 -18.08 9.84 13.23
C PRO A 118 -17.85 8.37 13.62
N THR A 119 -18.68 7.46 13.09
CA THR A 119 -18.63 6.02 13.41
C THR A 119 -18.21 5.14 12.23
N THR A 120 -17.98 5.73 11.05
CA THR A 120 -17.67 4.95 9.84
C THR A 120 -16.38 5.45 9.22
N SER A 121 -15.33 4.69 9.42
CA SER A 121 -14.02 4.91 8.83
C SER A 121 -13.74 3.84 7.77
N ARG A 122 -13.10 4.24 6.68
CA ARG A 122 -12.69 3.36 5.58
C ARG A 122 -11.26 3.64 5.19
N VAL A 123 -10.55 2.61 4.77
CA VAL A 123 -9.27 2.77 4.08
C VAL A 123 -9.56 2.80 2.59
N VAL A 124 -9.20 3.89 1.93
CA VAL A 124 -9.30 4.02 0.47
C VAL A 124 -7.91 3.89 -0.12
N CYS A 125 -7.75 2.93 -1.04
CA CYS A 125 -6.48 2.63 -1.69
C CYS A 125 -6.58 2.80 -3.20
N ALA A 126 -5.48 3.20 -3.85
CA ALA A 126 -5.37 3.24 -5.30
C ALA A 126 -3.95 2.96 -5.77
N GLY A 127 -3.82 2.50 -7.00
CA GLY A 127 -2.54 2.20 -7.64
C GLY A 127 -1.88 0.94 -7.12
N GLY A 128 -0.57 0.89 -7.29
CA GLY A 128 0.27 -0.27 -7.00
C GLY A 128 0.59 -1.09 -8.24
N VAL A 129 1.58 -1.95 -8.10
CA VAL A 129 2.12 -2.74 -9.21
C VAL A 129 1.22 -3.95 -9.55
N ASN A 130 1.39 -4.52 -10.74
CA ASN A 130 0.85 -5.84 -11.05
C ASN A 130 1.72 -6.90 -10.40
N GLN A 131 1.10 -7.78 -9.60
CA GLN A 131 1.81 -8.80 -8.81
C GLN A 131 2.69 -9.71 -9.67
N GLU A 132 2.13 -10.25 -10.75
CA GLU A 132 2.81 -11.24 -11.61
C GLU A 132 4.01 -10.64 -12.32
N ILE A 133 3.81 -9.48 -12.97
CA ILE A 133 4.86 -8.79 -13.72
C ILE A 133 5.98 -8.32 -12.78
N PHE A 134 5.61 -7.80 -11.61
CA PHE A 134 6.57 -7.32 -10.64
C PHE A 134 7.37 -8.46 -10.02
N LEU A 135 6.69 -9.58 -9.65
CA LEU A 135 7.35 -10.76 -9.12
C LEU A 135 8.33 -11.39 -10.14
N ASP A 136 7.93 -11.47 -11.42
CA ASP A 136 8.80 -11.98 -12.49
C ASP A 136 10.09 -11.15 -12.60
N ALA A 137 9.98 -9.84 -12.51
CA ALA A 137 11.12 -8.93 -12.59
C ALA A 137 12.03 -9.02 -11.35
N ILE A 138 11.49 -8.92 -10.12
CA ILE A 138 12.30 -8.93 -8.89
C ILE A 138 12.92 -10.30 -8.62
N SER A 139 12.28 -11.39 -9.05
CA SER A 139 12.88 -12.73 -8.96
C SER A 139 14.01 -12.97 -9.97
N GLY A 140 14.27 -12.02 -10.86
CA GLY A 140 15.29 -12.13 -11.90
C GLY A 140 14.96 -13.12 -13.00
N LYS A 141 13.75 -13.70 -13.03
CA LYS A 141 13.34 -14.72 -14.01
C LYS A 141 13.15 -14.14 -15.41
N TYR A 142 12.51 -12.97 -15.48
CA TYR A 142 12.19 -12.32 -16.75
C TYR A 142 11.54 -13.25 -17.79
N SER A 143 10.61 -14.10 -17.32
CA SER A 143 9.89 -15.10 -18.14
C SER A 143 8.80 -14.46 -19.01
N LEU A 144 8.26 -13.31 -18.61
CA LEU A 144 7.23 -12.57 -19.35
C LEU A 144 7.81 -11.64 -20.41
N VAL A 145 9.07 -11.25 -20.27
CA VAL A 145 9.82 -10.42 -21.21
C VAL A 145 11.31 -10.49 -20.88
N GLU A 146 12.16 -10.51 -21.88
CA GLU A 146 13.61 -10.45 -21.70
C GLU A 146 14.01 -9.19 -20.92
N LYS A 147 14.97 -9.32 -19.99
CA LYS A 147 15.44 -8.28 -19.09
C LYS A 147 15.78 -6.96 -19.79
N GLU A 148 16.47 -7.05 -20.93
CA GLU A 148 16.88 -5.89 -21.73
C GLU A 148 15.70 -5.13 -22.36
N ASN A 149 14.54 -5.79 -22.51
CA ASN A 149 13.32 -5.23 -23.07
C ASN A 149 12.31 -4.80 -22.00
N TYR A 150 12.53 -5.13 -20.72
CA TYR A 150 11.62 -4.84 -19.64
C TYR A 150 11.28 -3.34 -19.57
N LEU A 151 12.27 -2.47 -19.46
CA LEU A 151 12.06 -1.02 -19.36
C LEU A 151 11.57 -0.35 -20.66
N LYS A 152 11.67 -1.04 -21.81
CA LYS A 152 11.21 -0.53 -23.10
C LYS A 152 9.74 -0.73 -23.37
N LYS A 153 9.03 -1.54 -22.54
CA LYS A 153 7.60 -1.80 -22.69
C LYS A 153 6.76 -0.53 -22.56
N ALA A 154 5.61 -0.52 -23.25
CA ALA A 154 4.62 0.54 -23.11
C ALA A 154 4.04 0.56 -21.68
N ILE A 155 3.52 1.72 -21.24
CA ILE A 155 2.93 1.90 -19.91
C ILE A 155 1.86 0.83 -19.63
N SER A 156 0.96 0.59 -20.57
CA SER A 156 -0.13 -0.37 -20.44
C SER A 156 0.30 -1.81 -20.23
N TRP A 157 1.52 -2.18 -20.65
CA TRP A 157 2.03 -3.53 -20.47
C TRP A 157 2.26 -3.89 -19.00
N TYR A 158 2.61 -2.90 -18.15
CA TYR A 158 2.88 -3.13 -16.72
C TYR A 158 1.62 -3.40 -15.90
N ARG A 159 0.44 -3.10 -16.43
CA ARG A 159 -0.86 -3.40 -15.81
C ARG A 159 -0.91 -3.01 -14.34
N PHE A 160 -0.43 -1.81 -13.99
CA PHE A 160 -0.58 -1.29 -12.63
C PHE A 160 -2.07 -1.22 -12.25
N ASN A 161 -2.36 -1.40 -10.97
CA ASN A 161 -3.75 -1.38 -10.50
C ASN A 161 -4.40 -0.02 -10.82
N ASP A 162 -5.54 -0.06 -11.47
CA ASP A 162 -6.33 1.10 -11.92
C ASP A 162 -7.66 1.24 -11.17
N CYS A 163 -7.85 0.44 -10.13
CA CYS A 163 -9.06 0.43 -9.31
C CYS A 163 -8.94 1.36 -8.09
N LEU A 164 -10.08 1.95 -7.70
CA LEU A 164 -10.27 2.53 -6.38
C LEU A 164 -10.83 1.45 -5.46
N LEU A 165 -10.06 1.08 -4.46
CA LEU A 165 -10.35 -0.01 -3.52
C LEU A 165 -10.72 0.56 -2.15
N VAL A 166 -11.73 -0.01 -1.50
CA VAL A 166 -12.22 0.45 -0.21
C VAL A 166 -12.33 -0.71 0.76
N TYR A 167 -11.63 -0.59 1.88
CA TYR A 167 -11.74 -1.49 3.02
C TYR A 167 -12.57 -0.84 4.12
N ASP A 168 -13.67 -1.46 4.50
CA ASP A 168 -14.54 -0.99 5.56
C ASP A 168 -14.01 -1.48 6.92
N LEU A 169 -13.65 -0.54 7.81
CA LEU A 169 -13.05 -0.87 9.10
C LEU A 169 -14.04 -1.47 10.10
N LYS A 170 -15.34 -1.29 9.88
CA LYS A 170 -16.37 -1.84 10.77
C LYS A 170 -16.67 -3.30 10.46
N THR A 171 -16.75 -3.63 9.16
CA THR A 171 -17.04 -5.00 8.71
C THR A 171 -15.77 -5.83 8.50
N GLU A 172 -14.60 -5.19 8.50
CA GLU A 172 -13.29 -5.78 8.18
C GLU A 172 -13.27 -6.47 6.81
N GLN A 173 -13.95 -5.87 5.83
CA GLN A 173 -14.07 -6.42 4.48
C GLN A 173 -13.69 -5.40 3.40
N TRP A 174 -13.13 -5.91 2.32
CA TRP A 174 -13.00 -5.16 1.08
C TRP A 174 -14.34 -5.10 0.37
N ASN A 175 -14.75 -3.90 -0.03
CA ASN A 175 -15.87 -3.69 -0.94
C ASN A 175 -15.44 -4.03 -2.37
N SER A 176 -16.41 -4.25 -3.25
CA SER A 176 -16.12 -4.30 -4.70
C SER A 176 -15.47 -3.00 -5.15
N PRO A 177 -14.51 -3.03 -6.10
CA PRO A 177 -13.91 -1.82 -6.63
C PRO A 177 -14.97 -0.81 -7.06
N ILE A 178 -14.79 0.46 -6.62
CA ILE A 178 -15.80 1.50 -6.88
C ILE A 178 -15.63 2.10 -8.27
N ALA A 179 -14.38 2.22 -8.73
CA ALA A 179 -14.05 2.84 -10.01
C ALA A 179 -12.81 2.18 -10.59
N GLU A 180 -12.75 2.12 -11.92
CA GLU A 180 -11.57 1.77 -12.70
C GLU A 180 -11.18 2.99 -13.55
N SER A 181 -9.91 3.38 -13.50
CA SER A 181 -9.40 4.48 -14.31
C SER A 181 -7.90 4.34 -14.51
N HIS A 182 -7.47 4.35 -15.77
CA HIS A 182 -6.03 4.37 -16.10
C HIS A 182 -5.25 5.51 -15.43
N LEU A 183 -5.94 6.58 -15.00
CA LEU A 183 -5.34 7.67 -14.24
C LEU A 183 -4.89 7.25 -12.84
N LEU A 184 -5.45 6.19 -12.27
CA LEU A 184 -5.07 5.61 -10.98
C LEU A 184 -3.95 4.57 -11.12
N ALA A 185 -3.66 4.11 -12.34
CA ALA A 185 -2.64 3.09 -12.63
C ALA A 185 -1.22 3.67 -12.46
N ARG A 186 -0.78 3.77 -11.21
CA ARG A 186 0.55 4.28 -10.84
C ARG A 186 1.05 3.67 -9.54
N ALA A 187 2.38 3.64 -9.36
CA ALA A 187 3.00 3.21 -8.12
C ALA A 187 3.75 4.36 -7.46
N GLY A 188 3.86 4.36 -6.13
CA GLY A 188 4.59 5.38 -5.37
C GLY A 188 3.99 6.79 -5.44
N ALA A 189 2.72 6.93 -5.81
CA ALA A 189 1.99 8.20 -5.68
C ALA A 189 1.75 8.52 -4.20
N GLN A 190 1.55 9.80 -3.91
CA GLN A 190 1.07 10.25 -2.60
C GLN A 190 -0.41 10.62 -2.69
N VAL A 191 -1.14 10.50 -1.58
CA VAL A 191 -2.54 10.89 -1.52
C VAL A 191 -2.77 11.90 -0.41
N ALA A 192 -3.60 12.89 -0.71
CA ALA A 192 -4.09 13.87 0.26
C ALA A 192 -5.62 13.94 0.19
N LEU A 193 -6.26 14.11 1.34
CA LEU A 193 -7.71 14.35 1.44
C LEU A 193 -7.95 15.82 1.73
N HIS A 194 -8.81 16.46 0.94
CA HIS A 194 -9.32 17.79 1.20
C HIS A 194 -10.81 17.85 0.92
N GLY A 195 -11.60 18.18 1.95
CA GLY A 195 -13.05 18.06 1.89
C GLY A 195 -13.46 16.63 1.54
N ASN A 196 -14.27 16.48 0.50
CA ASN A 196 -14.70 15.18 -0.03
C ASN A 196 -13.90 14.72 -1.26
N SER A 197 -12.69 15.26 -1.46
CA SER A 197 -11.87 14.91 -2.62
C SER A 197 -10.52 14.35 -2.20
N LEU A 198 -10.12 13.25 -2.85
CA LEU A 198 -8.79 12.68 -2.78
C LEU A 198 -7.94 13.22 -3.94
N TYR A 199 -6.73 13.61 -3.64
CA TYR A 199 -5.76 14.09 -4.62
C TYR A 199 -4.59 13.13 -4.66
N TYR A 200 -4.43 12.39 -5.77
CA TYR A 200 -3.31 11.52 -6.03
C TYR A 200 -2.23 12.29 -6.78
N VAL A 201 -1.06 12.44 -6.18
CA VAL A 201 0.02 13.29 -6.68
C VAL A 201 1.20 12.45 -7.15
N GLY A 202 1.65 12.66 -8.37
CA GLY A 202 2.85 12.06 -8.91
C GLY A 202 2.73 10.55 -9.15
N GLY A 203 3.74 9.82 -8.73
CA GLY A 203 3.89 8.37 -8.90
C GLY A 203 4.55 7.97 -10.22
N GLU A 204 4.88 6.69 -10.33
CA GLU A 204 5.42 6.07 -11.53
C GLU A 204 4.30 5.46 -12.38
N LEU A 205 4.32 5.72 -13.68
CA LEU A 205 3.42 5.11 -14.66
C LEU A 205 3.97 3.76 -15.16
N LYS A 206 5.27 3.60 -15.09
CA LYS A 206 6.05 2.37 -15.30
C LYS A 206 7.42 2.58 -14.66
N PRO A 207 8.22 1.53 -14.43
CA PRO A 207 9.56 1.66 -13.88
C PRO A 207 10.39 2.70 -14.64
N GLY A 208 10.91 3.69 -13.88
CA GLY A 208 11.73 4.79 -14.42
C GLY A 208 10.97 5.93 -15.11
N LEU A 209 9.63 5.87 -15.20
CA LEU A 209 8.84 6.95 -15.80
C LEU A 209 7.85 7.52 -14.77
N ARG A 210 8.14 8.70 -14.24
CA ARG A 210 7.33 9.38 -13.24
C ARG A 210 6.35 10.37 -13.87
N SER A 211 5.19 10.53 -13.24
CA SER A 211 4.19 11.52 -13.60
C SER A 211 4.31 12.76 -12.72
N ALA A 212 4.20 13.95 -13.30
CA ALA A 212 3.98 15.19 -12.55
C ALA A 212 2.49 15.51 -12.35
N GLY A 213 1.59 14.64 -12.84
CA GLY A 213 0.14 14.86 -12.83
C GLY A 213 -0.49 14.68 -11.45
N ILE A 214 -1.56 15.42 -11.22
CA ILE A 214 -2.44 15.29 -10.05
C ILE A 214 -3.78 14.74 -10.55
N VAL A 215 -4.28 13.68 -9.90
CA VAL A 215 -5.60 13.11 -10.17
C VAL A 215 -6.50 13.40 -9.00
N ARG A 216 -7.64 14.06 -9.25
CA ARG A 216 -8.67 14.30 -8.25
C ARG A 216 -9.75 13.22 -8.37
N VAL A 217 -10.15 12.68 -7.22
CA VAL A 217 -11.28 11.74 -7.09
C VAL A 217 -12.26 12.31 -6.08
N ASP A 218 -13.47 12.64 -6.53
CA ASP A 218 -14.52 13.15 -5.66
C ASP A 218 -15.30 11.99 -5.04
N LEU A 219 -15.36 11.98 -3.70
CA LEU A 219 -16.10 11.00 -2.92
C LEU A 219 -17.55 11.48 -2.79
N ILE A 220 -18.43 10.92 -3.62
CA ILE A 220 -19.87 11.22 -3.56
C ILE A 220 -20.50 10.28 -2.54
N THR A 221 -20.95 10.82 -1.40
CA THR A 221 -21.83 10.12 -0.47
C THR A 221 -23.23 10.11 -1.03
N LYS A 222 -23.73 8.92 -1.37
CA LYS A 222 -25.16 8.74 -1.66
C LYS A 222 -25.94 8.61 -0.38
#